data_2d0a0ba4138d5a307c86da04881477fa
#
_entry.id   2d0a0ba4138d5a307c86da04881477fa
#
_cell.length_a   1.000
_cell.length_b   1.000
_cell.length_c   1.000
_cell.angle_alpha   90.00
_cell.angle_beta   90.00
_cell.angle_gamma   90.00
#
_symmetry.space_group_name_H-M   'P 1'
#
loop_
_entity.id
_entity.type
_entity.pdbx_description
1 polymer ?
#
loop_
_entity_poly.entity_id
_entity_poly.type
_entity_poly.pdbx_seq_one_letter_code
_entity_poly.pdbx_strand_id
1 'polypeptide(L)'
;MLIHWYPGHMHKAQREIREIIHKIDVFIEVLDARLPDSSTNPLLEEIREGKPCLKVLSKADLADPDITQAWQRALEKIEGVKTLAITTQQPGIAKQIPDIVKSMVPHRGMPGKPVRSMIMGIPNVGKSTLINTLLGRKIAKVGNEPAVTKRQQKILID
;
A
#
# COMPACT_ATOMS: atom_id res chain seq x y z
N MET A 1 -7.69 -11.39 -0.53
CA MET A 1 -6.45 -10.70 -0.12
C MET A 1 -6.51 -10.40 1.36
N LEU A 2 -5.49 -10.76 2.10
CA LEU A 2 -5.37 -10.45 3.52
C LEU A 2 -4.48 -9.22 3.68
N ILE A 3 -4.98 -8.19 4.36
CA ILE A 3 -4.27 -6.92 4.48
C ILE A 3 -3.80 -6.70 5.91
N HIS A 4 -2.51 -6.36 6.05
CA HIS A 4 -1.94 -5.84 7.29
C HIS A 4 -1.61 -4.37 7.08
N TRP A 5 -1.81 -3.54 8.09
CA TRP A 5 -1.36 -2.14 8.02
C TRP A 5 -1.00 -1.62 9.40
N TYR A 6 -0.20 -0.57 9.40
CA TYR A 6 0.28 0.06 10.62
C TYR A 6 -0.03 1.56 10.58
N PRO A 7 -0.21 2.20 11.75
CA PRO A 7 -0.23 3.65 11.82
C PRO A 7 1.11 4.22 11.39
N GLY A 8 1.19 5.53 11.17
CA GLY A 8 2.38 6.16 10.63
C GLY A 8 3.65 6.14 11.50
N HIS A 9 3.59 5.66 12.73
CA HIS A 9 4.73 5.64 13.65
C HIS A 9 5.57 4.37 13.48
N MET A 10 6.42 4.37 12.47
CA MET A 10 7.17 3.19 12.06
C MET A 10 8.12 2.63 13.13
N HIS A 11 8.73 3.48 13.95
CA HIS A 11 9.69 3.00 14.94
C HIS A 11 9.05 2.12 16.02
N LYS A 12 7.77 2.30 16.34
CA LYS A 12 7.05 1.41 17.25
C LYS A 12 6.64 0.12 16.56
N ALA A 13 6.40 0.18 15.25
CA ALA A 13 5.92 -0.95 14.47
C ALA A 13 7.05 -1.84 13.94
N GLN A 14 8.31 -1.38 13.94
CA GLN A 14 9.43 -2.11 13.33
C GLN A 14 9.58 -3.54 13.84
N ARG A 15 9.48 -3.72 15.16
CA ARG A 15 9.59 -5.06 15.74
C ARG A 15 8.46 -5.97 15.26
N GLU A 16 7.22 -5.46 15.27
CA GLU A 16 6.05 -6.21 14.81
C GLU A 16 6.16 -6.54 13.33
N ILE A 17 6.62 -5.59 12.52
CA ILE A 17 6.83 -5.80 11.09
C ILE A 17 7.81 -6.94 10.86
N ARG A 18 8.94 -6.94 11.57
CA ARG A 18 9.95 -7.99 11.43
C ARG A 18 9.41 -9.36 11.81
N GLU A 19 8.53 -9.43 12.82
CA GLU A 19 7.94 -10.69 13.26
C GLU A 19 7.01 -11.30 12.22
N ILE A 20 6.35 -10.48 11.42
CA ILE A 20 5.35 -10.95 10.46
C ILE A 20 5.83 -10.93 9.00
N ILE A 21 7.01 -10.37 8.73
CA ILE A 21 7.49 -10.18 7.35
C ILE A 21 7.56 -11.50 6.56
N HIS A 22 7.87 -12.60 7.23
CA HIS A 22 7.91 -13.92 6.59
C HIS A 22 6.55 -14.37 6.09
N LYS A 23 5.48 -13.80 6.65
CA LYS A 23 4.10 -14.15 6.29
C LYS A 23 3.55 -13.25 5.19
N ILE A 24 4.26 -12.18 4.85
CA ILE A 24 3.81 -11.22 3.84
C ILE A 24 4.29 -11.65 2.47
N ASP A 25 3.38 -11.67 1.50
CA ASP A 25 3.67 -12.04 0.13
C ASP A 25 3.96 -10.83 -0.75
N VAL A 26 3.30 -9.71 -0.49
CA VAL A 26 3.42 -8.49 -1.28
C VAL A 26 3.24 -7.27 -0.38
N PHE A 27 4.00 -6.22 -0.67
CA PHE A 27 3.87 -4.93 0.02
C PHE A 27 3.10 -3.96 -0.86
N ILE A 28 2.27 -3.14 -0.24
CA ILE A 28 1.56 -2.04 -0.90
C ILE A 28 2.02 -0.76 -0.20
N GLU A 29 2.79 0.05 -0.90
CA GLU A 29 3.23 1.33 -0.38
C GLU A 29 2.38 2.44 -0.96
N VAL A 30 1.74 3.24 -0.09
CA VAL A 30 0.93 4.38 -0.52
C VAL A 30 1.80 5.62 -0.48
N LEU A 31 1.93 6.28 -1.63
CA LEU A 31 2.71 7.51 -1.81
C LEU A 31 1.77 8.64 -2.22
N ASP A 32 2.17 9.86 -1.92
CA ASP A 32 1.48 11.04 -2.43
C ASP A 32 1.98 11.33 -3.85
N ALA A 33 1.10 11.31 -4.84
CA ALA A 33 1.49 11.53 -6.23
C ALA A 33 2.16 12.88 -6.48
N ARG A 34 1.88 13.86 -5.62
CA ARG A 34 2.50 15.20 -5.72
C ARG A 34 3.96 15.20 -5.27
N LEU A 35 4.33 14.29 -4.36
CA LEU A 35 5.65 14.21 -3.74
C LEU A 35 6.06 12.74 -3.53
N PRO A 36 6.20 11.95 -4.62
CA PRO A 36 6.46 10.52 -4.47
C PRO A 36 7.73 10.20 -3.70
N ASP A 37 8.81 10.93 -3.97
CA ASP A 37 10.08 10.70 -3.31
C ASP A 37 10.00 11.03 -1.81
N SER A 38 9.45 12.20 -1.48
CA SER A 38 9.32 12.66 -0.10
C SER A 38 8.39 11.79 0.73
N SER A 39 7.40 11.14 0.10
CA SER A 39 6.44 10.28 0.79
C SER A 39 6.90 8.82 0.90
N THR A 40 8.04 8.48 0.31
CA THR A 40 8.61 7.13 0.39
C THR A 40 9.14 6.84 1.79
N ASN A 41 8.89 5.63 2.26
CA ASN A 41 9.47 5.16 3.52
C ASN A 41 10.80 4.45 3.21
N PRO A 42 11.95 4.99 3.67
CA PRO A 42 13.25 4.41 3.35
C PRO A 42 13.46 3.02 3.92
N LEU A 43 12.71 2.63 4.96
CA LEU A 43 12.83 1.31 5.57
C LEU A 43 12.19 0.21 4.72
N LEU A 44 11.29 0.57 3.81
CA LEU A 44 10.53 -0.42 3.06
C LEU A 44 11.43 -1.32 2.21
N GLU A 45 12.45 -0.74 1.55
CA GLU A 45 13.34 -1.52 0.70
C GLU A 45 14.11 -2.58 1.48
N GLU A 46 14.48 -2.28 2.73
CA GLU A 46 15.12 -3.27 3.61
C GLU A 46 14.12 -4.32 4.07
N ILE A 47 12.94 -3.89 4.47
CA ILE A 47 11.93 -4.76 5.06
C ILE A 47 11.39 -5.76 4.04
N ARG A 48 11.14 -5.35 2.80
CA ARG A 48 10.50 -6.21 1.81
C ARG A 48 11.40 -7.36 1.32
N GLU A 49 12.69 -7.27 1.48
CA GLU A 49 13.64 -8.35 1.14
C GLU A 49 13.44 -8.92 -0.27
N GLY A 50 13.24 -8.06 -1.26
CA GLY A 50 13.01 -8.48 -2.64
C GLY A 50 11.61 -8.97 -2.97
N LYS A 51 10.70 -9.00 -2.00
CA LYS A 51 9.31 -9.38 -2.25
C LYS A 51 8.61 -8.33 -3.10
N PRO A 52 7.60 -8.72 -3.90
CA PRO A 52 6.88 -7.77 -4.75
C PRO A 52 6.31 -6.58 -3.99
N CYS A 53 6.30 -5.43 -4.63
CA CYS A 53 5.76 -4.19 -4.04
C CYS A 53 4.91 -3.46 -5.08
N LEU A 54 3.68 -3.14 -4.71
CA LEU A 54 2.82 -2.25 -5.48
C LEU A 54 2.90 -0.87 -4.87
N LYS A 55 3.42 0.10 -5.61
CA LYS A 55 3.47 1.50 -5.16
C LYS A 55 2.25 2.23 -5.71
N VAL A 56 1.39 2.65 -4.80
CA VAL A 56 0.13 3.32 -5.12
C VAL A 56 0.32 4.82 -4.96
N LEU A 57 0.22 5.55 -6.07
CA LEU A 57 0.35 7.00 -6.09
C LEU A 57 -1.04 7.61 -5.87
N SER A 58 -1.30 8.02 -4.64
CA SER A 58 -2.60 8.61 -4.27
C SER A 58 -2.66 10.08 -4.65
N LYS A 59 -3.88 10.63 -4.69
CA LYS A 59 -4.11 12.04 -5.02
C LYS A 59 -3.58 12.42 -6.40
N ALA A 60 -3.66 11.49 -7.36
CA ALA A 60 -3.13 11.70 -8.69
C ALA A 60 -3.81 12.86 -9.43
N ASP A 61 -5.06 13.17 -9.07
CA ASP A 61 -5.79 14.32 -9.60
C ASP A 61 -5.15 15.67 -9.21
N LEU A 62 -4.34 15.70 -8.17
CA LEU A 62 -3.65 16.90 -7.68
C LEU A 62 -2.22 17.02 -8.20
N ALA A 63 -1.78 16.09 -9.02
CA ALA A 63 -0.42 16.06 -9.58
C ALA A 63 -0.45 16.25 -11.09
N ASP A 64 0.68 16.64 -11.67
CA ASP A 64 0.83 16.72 -13.12
C ASP A 64 0.83 15.30 -13.70
N PRO A 65 -0.09 14.98 -14.63
CA PRO A 65 -0.16 13.63 -15.19
C PRO A 65 1.12 13.14 -15.86
N ASP A 66 1.83 14.02 -16.54
CA ASP A 66 3.06 13.64 -17.24
C ASP A 66 4.17 13.31 -16.24
N ILE A 67 4.25 14.08 -15.15
CA ILE A 67 5.21 13.83 -14.07
C ILE A 67 4.86 12.55 -13.36
N THR A 68 3.58 12.29 -13.10
CA THR A 68 3.13 11.05 -12.50
C THR A 68 3.53 9.84 -13.35
N GLN A 69 3.33 9.89 -14.65
CA GLN A 69 3.75 8.83 -15.55
C GLN A 69 5.26 8.63 -15.55
N ALA A 70 6.03 9.73 -15.51
CA ALA A 70 7.48 9.63 -15.42
C ALA A 70 7.94 8.93 -14.14
N TRP A 71 7.31 9.24 -13.01
CA TRP A 71 7.57 8.55 -11.75
C TRP A 71 7.21 7.07 -11.82
N GLN A 72 6.07 6.74 -12.43
CA GLN A 72 5.67 5.35 -12.60
C GLN A 72 6.71 4.57 -13.40
N ARG A 73 7.19 5.13 -14.51
CA ARG A 73 8.23 4.49 -15.30
C ARG A 73 9.53 4.30 -14.51
N ALA A 74 9.92 5.32 -13.74
CA ALA A 74 11.14 5.24 -12.93
C ALA A 74 11.03 4.19 -11.83
N LEU A 75 9.91 4.14 -11.12
CA LEU A 75 9.69 3.20 -10.05
C LEU A 75 9.59 1.75 -10.54
N GLU A 76 8.98 1.56 -11.71
CA GLU A 76 8.84 0.22 -12.29
C GLU A 76 10.15 -0.36 -12.84
N LYS A 77 11.22 0.43 -12.91
CA LYS A 77 12.56 -0.08 -13.19
C LYS A 77 13.14 -0.87 -12.01
N ILE A 78 12.61 -0.66 -10.82
CA ILE A 78 13.03 -1.43 -9.64
C ILE A 78 12.41 -2.83 -9.75
N GLU A 79 13.23 -3.87 -9.59
CA GLU A 79 12.77 -5.24 -9.71
C GLU A 79 11.64 -5.53 -8.70
N GLY A 80 10.57 -6.15 -9.19
CA GLY A 80 9.43 -6.54 -8.37
C GLY A 80 8.46 -5.41 -8.05
N VAL A 81 8.66 -4.22 -8.62
CA VAL A 81 7.80 -3.05 -8.35
C VAL A 81 6.82 -2.82 -9.49
N LYS A 82 5.55 -2.67 -9.15
CA LYS A 82 4.51 -2.15 -10.04
C LYS A 82 3.93 -0.89 -9.44
N THR A 83 3.29 -0.08 -10.25
CA THR A 83 2.69 1.18 -9.80
C THR A 83 1.24 1.29 -10.23
N LEU A 84 0.47 2.08 -9.49
CA LEU A 84 -0.92 2.41 -9.81
C LEU A 84 -1.20 3.83 -9.31
N ALA A 85 -1.67 4.69 -10.20
CA ALA A 85 -2.08 6.05 -9.82
C ALA A 85 -3.58 6.03 -9.53
N ILE A 86 -3.96 6.56 -8.37
CA ILE A 86 -5.35 6.57 -7.94
C ILE A 86 -5.80 7.96 -7.51
N THR A 87 -7.11 8.17 -7.56
CA THR A 87 -7.77 9.37 -7.06
C THR A 87 -9.09 9.00 -6.43
N THR A 88 -9.52 9.77 -5.43
CA THR A 88 -10.84 9.58 -4.81
C THR A 88 -11.99 9.88 -5.78
N GLN A 89 -11.72 10.62 -6.85
CA GLN A 89 -12.70 10.92 -7.89
C GLN A 89 -13.03 9.71 -8.77
N GLN A 90 -12.15 8.71 -8.78
CA GLN A 90 -12.33 7.48 -9.56
C GLN A 90 -12.06 6.26 -8.69
N PRO A 91 -12.94 5.95 -7.74
CA PRO A 91 -12.71 4.86 -6.79
C PRO A 91 -12.62 3.48 -7.44
N GLY A 92 -13.15 3.32 -8.65
CA GLY A 92 -13.04 2.06 -9.38
C GLY A 92 -11.60 1.65 -9.71
N ILE A 93 -10.68 2.62 -9.82
CA ILE A 93 -9.27 2.31 -10.07
C ILE A 93 -8.67 1.61 -8.86
N ALA A 94 -8.92 2.11 -7.65
CA ALA A 94 -8.42 1.49 -6.42
C ALA A 94 -8.96 0.06 -6.24
N LYS A 95 -10.17 -0.21 -6.70
CA LYS A 95 -10.78 -1.54 -6.61
C LYS A 95 -10.08 -2.59 -7.47
N GLN A 96 -9.20 -2.18 -8.37
CA GLN A 96 -8.38 -3.08 -9.17
C GLN A 96 -7.18 -3.64 -8.39
N ILE A 97 -6.86 -3.06 -7.24
CA ILE A 97 -5.68 -3.44 -6.46
C ILE A 97 -5.68 -4.94 -6.10
N PRO A 98 -6.77 -5.54 -5.63
CA PRO A 98 -6.75 -6.97 -5.33
C PRO A 98 -6.32 -7.84 -6.52
N ASP A 99 -6.81 -7.54 -7.71
CA ASP A 99 -6.47 -8.30 -8.92
C ASP A 99 -5.02 -8.08 -9.33
N ILE A 100 -4.52 -6.85 -9.22
CA ILE A 100 -3.13 -6.52 -9.52
C ILE A 100 -2.20 -7.28 -8.55
N VAL A 101 -2.51 -7.25 -7.28
CA VAL A 101 -1.73 -7.91 -6.24
C VAL A 101 -1.70 -9.43 -6.46
N LYS A 102 -2.85 -10.04 -6.79
CA LYS A 102 -2.91 -11.46 -7.11
C LYS A 102 -2.02 -11.81 -8.30
N SER A 103 -1.98 -10.94 -9.32
CA SER A 103 -1.13 -11.17 -10.49
C SER A 103 0.35 -11.10 -10.16
N MET A 104 0.74 -10.38 -9.11
CA MET A 104 2.12 -10.27 -8.67
C MET A 104 2.59 -11.48 -7.85
N VAL A 105 1.65 -12.26 -7.33
CA VAL A 105 1.93 -13.43 -6.48
C VAL A 105 1.13 -14.62 -6.99
N PRO A 106 1.49 -15.19 -8.15
CA PRO A 106 0.67 -16.23 -8.82
C PRO A 106 0.59 -17.54 -8.04
N HIS A 107 1.49 -17.80 -7.10
CA HIS A 107 1.46 -19.01 -6.26
C HIS A 107 0.50 -18.88 -5.06
N ARG A 108 -0.15 -17.74 -4.91
CA ARG A 108 -1.15 -17.49 -3.86
C ARG A 108 -2.47 -17.05 -4.52
N GLY A 109 -3.48 -16.73 -3.71
CA GLY A 109 -4.77 -16.29 -4.23
C GLY A 109 -5.74 -17.41 -4.57
N MET A 110 -5.35 -18.66 -4.29
CA MET A 110 -6.21 -19.84 -4.42
C MET A 110 -7.01 -20.06 -3.13
N PRO A 111 -8.11 -20.84 -3.18
CA PRO A 111 -8.83 -21.20 -1.96
C PRO A 111 -7.90 -21.81 -0.92
N GLY A 112 -7.96 -21.28 0.30
CA GLY A 112 -7.08 -21.71 1.40
C GLY A 112 -5.69 -21.10 1.39
N LYS A 113 -5.33 -20.32 0.35
CA LYS A 113 -4.03 -19.65 0.24
C LYS A 113 -4.22 -18.21 -0.21
N PRO A 114 -4.84 -17.34 0.61
CA PRO A 114 -5.02 -15.93 0.24
C PRO A 114 -3.69 -15.21 0.12
N VAL A 115 -3.63 -14.21 -0.76
CA VAL A 115 -2.48 -13.32 -0.83
C VAL A 115 -2.43 -12.51 0.46
N ARG A 116 -1.27 -12.49 1.11
CA ARG A 116 -1.04 -11.73 2.33
C ARG A 116 -0.31 -10.45 1.98
N SER A 117 -0.97 -9.32 2.17
CA SER A 117 -0.45 -8.01 1.82
C SER A 117 -0.25 -7.14 3.05
N MET A 118 0.78 -6.31 3.02
CA MET A 118 0.97 -5.29 4.04
C MET A 118 0.88 -3.92 3.39
N ILE A 119 -0.02 -3.08 3.89
CA ILE A 119 -0.15 -1.70 3.42
C ILE A 119 0.68 -0.81 4.32
N MET A 120 1.54 -0.01 3.71
CA MET A 120 2.43 0.92 4.38
C MET A 120 2.31 2.31 3.75
N GLY A 121 2.60 3.31 4.53
CA GLY A 121 2.61 4.69 4.07
C GLY A 121 2.84 5.61 5.26
N ILE A 122 3.47 6.75 5.00
CA ILE A 122 3.62 7.80 6.00
C ILE A 122 2.25 8.44 6.30
N PRO A 123 2.11 9.19 7.38
CA PRO A 123 0.84 9.89 7.67
C PRO A 123 0.41 10.79 6.52
N ASN A 124 -0.90 10.90 6.31
CA ASN A 124 -1.54 11.82 5.36
C ASN A 124 -1.34 11.51 3.88
N VAL A 125 -0.88 10.32 3.52
CA VAL A 125 -0.77 9.92 2.09
C VAL A 125 -2.05 9.29 1.54
N GLY A 126 -3.06 9.06 2.39
CA GLY A 126 -4.32 8.45 1.95
C GLY A 126 -4.42 6.96 2.25
N LYS A 127 -3.57 6.44 3.13
CA LYS A 127 -3.56 5.02 3.48
C LYS A 127 -4.90 4.56 4.06
N SER A 128 -5.48 5.29 5.01
CA SER A 128 -6.77 4.95 5.61
C SER A 128 -7.91 5.05 4.60
N THR A 129 -7.87 6.05 3.72
CA THR A 129 -8.84 6.19 2.64
C THR A 129 -8.78 4.99 1.70
N LEU A 130 -7.59 4.55 1.34
CA LEU A 130 -7.41 3.38 0.50
C LEU A 130 -7.97 2.12 1.15
N ILE A 131 -7.64 1.90 2.42
CA ILE A 131 -8.14 0.73 3.17
C ILE A 131 -9.67 0.73 3.17
N ASN A 132 -10.29 1.86 3.47
CA ASN A 132 -11.75 1.97 3.48
C ASN A 132 -12.36 1.71 2.11
N THR A 133 -11.71 2.18 1.04
CA THR A 133 -12.15 1.93 -0.33
C THR A 133 -12.09 0.45 -0.68
N LEU A 134 -11.01 -0.23 -0.31
CA LEU A 134 -10.84 -1.65 -0.57
C LEU A 134 -11.87 -2.50 0.17
N LEU A 135 -12.25 -2.09 1.36
CA LEU A 135 -13.21 -2.82 2.18
C LEU A 135 -14.65 -2.46 1.84
N GLY A 136 -14.89 -1.37 1.11
CA GLY A 136 -16.23 -0.89 0.82
C GLY A 136 -16.96 -0.34 2.05
N ARG A 137 -16.24 -0.09 3.14
CA ARG A 137 -16.82 0.44 4.37
C ARG A 137 -15.80 1.24 5.16
N LYS A 138 -16.26 2.10 6.04
CA LYS A 138 -15.42 2.97 6.84
C LYS A 138 -15.02 2.28 8.16
N ILE A 139 -13.88 1.63 8.18
CA ILE A 139 -13.32 1.01 9.39
C ILE A 139 -12.01 1.66 9.85
N ALA A 140 -11.30 2.37 8.98
CA ALA A 140 -10.13 3.15 9.37
C ALA A 140 -10.52 4.62 9.41
N LYS A 141 -10.06 5.35 10.44
CA LYS A 141 -10.29 6.80 10.48
C LYS A 141 -9.41 7.50 9.47
N VAL A 142 -9.98 8.49 8.80
CA VAL A 142 -9.28 9.33 7.84
C VAL A 142 -8.98 10.68 8.48
N GLY A 143 -7.77 11.21 8.27
CA GLY A 143 -7.39 12.53 8.75
C GLY A 143 -6.05 12.56 9.46
N ASN A 144 -5.77 13.69 10.12
CA ASN A 144 -4.49 13.99 10.74
C ASN A 144 -4.43 13.62 12.23
N GLU A 145 -5.36 12.81 12.70
CA GLU A 145 -5.40 12.45 14.11
C GLU A 145 -4.21 11.54 14.44
N PRO A 146 -3.35 11.91 15.40
CA PRO A 146 -2.29 11.01 15.85
C PRO A 146 -2.90 9.78 16.50
N ALA A 147 -2.27 8.65 16.31
CA ALA A 147 -2.65 7.39 16.93
C ALA A 147 -4.05 6.89 16.55
N VAL A 148 -4.48 7.14 15.32
CA VAL A 148 -5.75 6.62 14.79
C VAL A 148 -5.80 5.09 14.87
N THR A 149 -4.70 4.43 14.59
CA THR A 149 -4.55 2.97 14.70
C THR A 149 -3.25 2.70 15.43
N LYS A 150 -3.32 2.21 16.66
CA LYS A 150 -2.15 1.97 17.50
C LYS A 150 -1.57 0.56 17.34
N ARG A 151 -2.30 -0.32 16.69
CA ARG A 151 -1.92 -1.73 16.53
C ARG A 151 -2.02 -2.13 15.07
N GLN A 152 -1.29 -3.18 14.72
CA GLN A 152 -1.46 -3.84 13.45
C GLN A 152 -2.92 -4.26 13.27
N GLN A 153 -3.46 -3.98 12.11
CA GLN A 153 -4.79 -4.43 11.73
C GLN A 153 -4.66 -5.51 10.67
N LYS A 154 -5.61 -6.45 10.69
CA LYS A 154 -5.61 -7.59 9.78
C LYS A 154 -7.01 -7.81 9.26
N ILE A 155 -7.19 -7.72 7.95
CA ILE A 155 -8.50 -7.81 7.30
C ILE A 155 -8.41 -8.70 6.07
N LEU A 156 -9.41 -9.54 5.89
CA LEU A 156 -9.56 -10.37 4.70
C LEU A 156 -10.45 -9.65 3.69
N ILE A 157 -9.97 -9.53 2.46
CA ILE A 157 -10.72 -9.01 1.33
C ILE A 157 -10.83 -10.11 0.28
N ASP A 158 -12.06 -10.39 -0.09
CA ASP A 158 -12.35 -11.38 -1.14
C ASP A 158 -12.18 -10.81 -2.54
#